data_22b7aa6b06f0909e472899515ffa4fe4
#
_entry.id   22b7aa6b06f0909e472899515ffa4fe4
#
_cell.length_a   1.000
_cell.length_b   1.000
_cell.length_c   1.000
_cell.angle_alpha   90.00
_cell.angle_beta   90.00
_cell.angle_gamma   90.00
#
_symmetry.space_group_name_H-M   'P 1'
#
loop_
_entity.id
_entity.type
_entity.pdbx_description
1 polymer ?
#
loop_
_entity_poly.entity_id
_entity_poly.type
_entity_poly.pdbx_seq_one_letter_code
_entity_poly.pdbx_strand_id
1 'polypeptide(L)'
;IVDNRNGNHSYKIERKSQTGNQLSFSVMKDDCFEELDFAVFCYNDTSTAFQYQENHIMPYPEGMSRMFCGLPLVGMENIGMPFILNSLEFEPEQERDGIAFDPTANPENLKILKDSVHLYEIVLDYVEKNKLRNAYHLTKMTKRYNGSQTSRTKFCEVGIEGYKQQLMKRMVVKNSDGDFISFSQVRIPFRDSQADVKLYGQALFVASSVL
;
A
#
# COMPACT_ATOMS: atom_id res chain seq x y z
N ILE A 1 14.89 12.26 -16.75
CA ILE A 1 14.97 11.31 -17.89
C ILE A 1 15.32 9.97 -17.30
N VAL A 2 14.42 9.02 -17.41
CA VAL A 2 14.70 7.62 -17.02
C VAL A 2 14.85 6.85 -18.31
N ASP A 3 16.07 6.37 -18.54
CA ASP A 3 16.38 5.51 -19.69
C ASP A 3 16.16 4.04 -19.29
N ASN A 4 15.24 3.37 -19.96
CA ASN A 4 14.98 1.96 -19.70
C ASN A 4 15.86 1.11 -20.63
N ARG A 5 16.90 0.49 -20.09
CA ARG A 5 17.89 -0.30 -20.85
C ARG A 5 17.38 -1.62 -21.44
N ASN A 6 16.14 -2.00 -21.17
CA ASN A 6 15.56 -3.27 -21.61
C ASN A 6 14.58 -3.16 -22.79
N GLY A 7 14.54 -2.05 -23.49
CA GLY A 7 13.66 -1.89 -24.65
C GLY A 7 13.93 -0.59 -25.39
N ASN A 8 13.47 -0.52 -26.64
CA ASN A 8 13.57 0.66 -27.49
C ASN A 8 12.58 1.77 -27.07
N HIS A 9 12.29 1.91 -25.77
CA HIS A 9 11.33 2.88 -25.27
C HIS A 9 12.05 4.04 -24.58
N SER A 10 11.66 5.26 -24.91
CA SER A 10 12.10 6.47 -24.23
C SER A 10 11.02 6.93 -23.23
N TYR A 11 11.45 7.30 -22.02
CA TYR A 11 10.55 7.85 -21.01
C TYR A 11 11.04 9.24 -20.61
N LYS A 12 10.14 10.19 -20.56
CA LYS A 12 10.36 11.50 -19.96
C LYS A 12 9.33 11.72 -18.87
N ILE A 13 9.77 11.91 -17.63
CA ILE A 13 8.90 12.16 -16.50
C ILE A 13 9.14 13.59 -16.02
N GLU A 14 8.08 14.39 -15.99
CA GLU A 14 8.10 15.76 -15.47
C GLU A 14 7.09 15.90 -14.34
N ARG A 15 7.52 16.51 -13.24
CA ARG A 15 6.62 16.89 -12.17
C ARG A 15 5.84 18.14 -12.59
N LYS A 16 4.51 18.04 -12.63
CA LYS A 16 3.61 19.14 -13.02
C LYS A 16 3.24 20.04 -11.85
N SER A 17 2.77 19.44 -10.77
CA SER A 17 2.28 20.20 -9.62
C SER A 17 2.44 19.42 -8.33
N GLN A 18 2.39 20.17 -7.23
CA GLN A 18 2.24 19.61 -5.89
C GLN A 18 1.32 20.53 -5.09
N THR A 19 0.26 19.95 -4.50
CA THR A 19 -0.66 20.67 -3.61
C THR A 19 -0.98 19.76 -2.42
N GLY A 20 -0.47 20.13 -1.24
CA GLY A 20 -0.60 19.28 -0.05
C GLY A 20 -0.04 17.88 -0.30
N ASN A 21 -0.88 16.87 -0.13
CA ASN A 21 -0.52 15.45 -0.35
C ASN A 21 -0.66 14.99 -1.82
N GLN A 22 -1.10 15.85 -2.71
CA GLN A 22 -1.29 15.51 -4.13
C GLN A 22 -0.05 15.88 -4.95
N LEU A 23 0.37 14.96 -5.80
CA LEU A 23 1.51 15.09 -6.68
C LEU A 23 1.15 14.61 -8.07
N SER A 24 1.25 15.48 -9.08
CA SER A 24 0.96 15.14 -10.46
C SER A 24 2.23 15.09 -11.30
N PHE A 25 2.35 14.05 -12.10
CA PHE A 25 3.43 13.85 -13.06
C PHE A 25 2.88 13.76 -14.48
N SER A 26 3.68 14.26 -15.40
CA SER A 26 3.52 14.02 -16.82
C SER A 26 4.54 12.97 -17.24
N VAL A 27 4.06 11.91 -17.82
CA VAL A 27 4.90 10.83 -18.35
C VAL A 27 4.73 10.78 -19.85
N MET A 28 5.82 10.94 -20.59
CA MET A 28 5.86 10.74 -22.03
C MET A 28 6.61 9.44 -22.30
N LYS A 29 5.94 8.53 -22.98
CA LYS A 29 6.49 7.26 -23.45
C LYS A 29 6.28 7.18 -24.96
N ASP A 30 7.35 7.11 -25.73
CA ASP A 30 7.31 6.93 -27.18
C ASP A 30 6.31 7.88 -27.88
N ASP A 31 6.36 9.18 -27.55
CA ASP A 31 5.46 10.25 -28.02
C ASP A 31 4.00 10.16 -27.54
N CYS A 32 3.66 9.19 -26.70
CA CYS A 32 2.38 9.13 -25.98
C CYS A 32 2.48 9.86 -24.64
N PHE A 33 1.49 10.68 -24.36
CA PHE A 33 1.44 11.49 -23.15
C PHE A 33 0.42 10.93 -22.15
N GLU A 34 0.83 10.75 -20.89
CA GLU A 34 -0.04 10.31 -19.81
C GLU A 34 0.18 11.19 -18.57
N GLU A 35 -0.91 11.60 -17.94
CA GLU A 35 -0.86 12.26 -16.63
C GLU A 35 -1.14 11.28 -15.53
N LEU A 36 -0.28 11.26 -14.50
CA LEU A 36 -0.37 10.37 -13.34
C LEU A 36 -0.49 11.20 -12.07
N ASP A 37 -1.54 10.94 -11.31
CA ASP A 37 -1.78 11.56 -10.02
C ASP A 37 -1.47 10.59 -8.88
N PHE A 38 -0.75 11.10 -7.88
CA PHE A 38 -0.38 10.37 -6.68
C PHE A 38 -0.80 11.13 -5.44
N ALA A 39 -1.22 10.40 -4.42
CA ALA A 39 -1.29 10.88 -3.05
C ALA A 39 -0.03 10.39 -2.30
N VAL A 40 0.68 11.32 -1.69
CA VAL A 40 1.96 11.08 -1.02
C VAL A 40 1.84 11.47 0.45
N PHE A 41 2.34 10.63 1.33
CA PHE A 41 2.27 10.82 2.78
C PHE A 41 3.62 10.55 3.41
N CYS A 42 3.91 11.30 4.48
CA CYS A 42 5.09 11.12 5.29
C CYS A 42 4.72 11.15 6.77
N TYR A 43 5.42 10.35 7.56
CA TYR A 43 5.37 10.39 9.02
C TYR A 43 6.73 9.97 9.58
N ASN A 44 7.36 10.84 10.39
CA ASN A 44 8.75 10.69 10.79
C ASN A 44 9.64 10.39 9.55
N ASP A 45 10.42 9.32 9.62
CA ASP A 45 11.34 8.88 8.57
C ASP A 45 10.68 7.92 7.57
N THR A 46 9.35 7.76 7.63
CA THR A 46 8.59 6.90 6.73
C THR A 46 7.81 7.68 5.70
N SER A 47 7.66 7.10 4.52
CA SER A 47 6.83 7.67 3.46
C SER A 47 6.12 6.58 2.65
N THR A 48 5.02 6.96 2.04
CA THR A 48 4.24 6.12 1.12
C THR A 48 3.59 6.95 0.04
N ALA A 49 3.20 6.29 -1.05
CA ALA A 49 2.39 6.89 -2.10
C ALA A 49 1.46 5.84 -2.71
N PHE A 50 0.33 6.30 -3.22
CA PHE A 50 -0.52 5.50 -4.11
C PHE A 50 -1.00 6.35 -5.29
N GLN A 51 -1.18 5.71 -6.42
CA GLN A 51 -1.77 6.32 -7.61
C GLN A 51 -3.28 6.33 -7.50
N TYR A 52 -3.91 7.40 -7.96
CA TYR A 52 -5.36 7.49 -8.11
C TYR A 52 -5.73 8.21 -9.42
N GLN A 53 -6.91 7.90 -9.93
CA GLN A 53 -7.47 8.53 -11.12
C GLN A 53 -8.98 8.70 -10.93
N GLU A 54 -9.52 9.89 -11.15
CA GLU A 54 -10.96 10.16 -10.98
C GLU A 54 -11.55 9.66 -9.65
N ASN A 55 -10.84 9.90 -8.55
CA ASN A 55 -11.18 9.41 -7.21
C ASN A 55 -11.15 7.87 -7.03
N HIS A 56 -10.55 7.11 -7.93
CA HIS A 56 -10.35 5.67 -7.79
C HIS A 56 -8.88 5.39 -7.48
N ILE A 57 -8.63 4.69 -6.39
CA ILE A 57 -7.30 4.20 -6.06
C ILE A 57 -6.94 3.11 -7.07
N MET A 58 -5.76 3.23 -7.66
CA MET A 58 -5.23 2.27 -8.61
C MET A 58 -4.47 1.15 -7.91
N PRO A 59 -4.50 -0.07 -8.44
CA PRO A 59 -3.70 -1.15 -7.87
C PRO A 59 -2.21 -0.86 -8.04
N TYR A 60 -1.41 -1.28 -7.08
CA TYR A 60 0.03 -1.29 -7.30
C TYR A 60 0.40 -2.27 -8.41
N PRO A 61 1.38 -1.93 -9.26
CA PRO A 61 1.86 -2.83 -10.30
C PRO A 61 2.24 -4.21 -9.74
N GLU A 62 1.97 -5.25 -10.52
CA GLU A 62 2.39 -6.60 -10.18
C GLU A 62 3.92 -6.67 -10.10
N GLY A 63 4.45 -7.42 -9.14
CA GLY A 63 5.90 -7.53 -8.92
C GLY A 63 6.55 -6.28 -8.31
N MET A 64 5.79 -5.27 -7.94
CA MET A 64 6.34 -4.09 -7.27
C MET A 64 6.69 -4.41 -5.81
N SER A 65 7.92 -4.11 -5.42
CA SER A 65 8.34 -4.23 -4.02
C SER A 65 7.43 -3.41 -3.10
N ARG A 66 7.15 -3.94 -1.93
CA ARG A 66 6.36 -3.26 -0.89
C ARG A 66 7.23 -2.49 0.09
N MET A 67 8.54 -2.73 0.09
CA MET A 67 9.48 -2.03 0.97
C MET A 67 10.63 -1.42 0.17
N PHE A 68 10.97 -0.21 0.54
CA PHE A 68 12.03 0.58 -0.07
C PHE A 68 12.95 1.15 1.01
N CYS A 69 14.23 1.15 0.73
CA CYS A 69 15.26 1.93 1.42
C CYS A 69 15.90 2.86 0.39
N GLY A 70 15.15 3.89 -0.02
CA GLY A 70 15.45 4.74 -1.18
C GLY A 70 15.29 4.03 -2.52
N LEU A 71 15.70 2.77 -2.60
CA LEU A 71 15.53 1.86 -3.73
C LEU A 71 14.68 0.65 -3.30
N PRO A 72 14.01 -0.02 -4.24
CA PRO A 72 13.23 -1.22 -3.93
C PRO A 72 14.12 -2.31 -3.34
N LEU A 73 13.61 -3.00 -2.32
CA LEU A 73 14.25 -4.17 -1.74
C LEU A 73 13.80 -5.42 -2.49
N VAL A 74 14.77 -6.22 -2.92
CA VAL A 74 14.53 -7.46 -3.68
C VAL A 74 13.81 -8.48 -2.79
N GLY A 75 12.84 -9.22 -3.34
CA GLY A 75 12.11 -10.24 -2.60
C GLY A 75 10.98 -9.70 -1.69
N MET A 76 10.79 -8.37 -1.64
CA MET A 76 9.73 -7.74 -0.86
C MET A 76 8.43 -7.49 -1.66
N GLU A 77 8.29 -8.07 -2.85
CA GLU A 77 7.12 -7.90 -3.73
C GLU A 77 5.86 -8.59 -3.18
N ASN A 78 6.06 -9.69 -2.47
CA ASN A 78 4.97 -10.57 -2.01
C ASN A 78 4.77 -10.57 -0.50
N ILE A 79 5.33 -9.61 0.21
CA ILE A 79 5.08 -9.47 1.65
C ILE A 79 3.66 -8.97 1.92
N GLY A 80 3.18 -9.22 3.12
CA GLY A 80 1.79 -8.96 3.50
C GLY A 80 1.43 -7.49 3.77
N MET A 81 2.17 -6.52 3.24
CA MET A 81 1.88 -5.11 3.46
C MET A 81 0.77 -4.58 2.55
N PRO A 82 -0.19 -3.80 3.09
CA PRO A 82 -1.29 -3.24 2.31
C PRO A 82 -0.89 -2.05 1.43
N PHE A 83 0.28 -1.47 1.64
CA PHE A 83 0.79 -0.29 0.94
C PHE A 83 2.31 -0.38 0.74
N ILE A 84 2.88 0.56 0.00
CA ILE A 84 4.33 0.69 -0.16
C ILE A 84 4.87 1.48 1.03
N LEU A 85 5.92 0.97 1.66
CA LEU A 85 6.65 1.66 2.72
C LEU A 85 8.06 1.99 2.26
N ASN A 86 8.44 3.25 2.36
CA ASN A 86 9.81 3.70 2.14
C ASN A 86 10.36 4.39 3.39
N SER A 87 11.58 4.06 3.76
CA SER A 87 12.38 4.80 4.72
C SER A 87 13.85 4.73 4.32
N LEU A 88 14.54 5.85 4.36
CA LEU A 88 15.99 5.90 4.16
C LEU A 88 16.76 5.39 5.39
N GLU A 89 16.11 5.38 6.54
CA GLU A 89 16.67 4.93 7.81
C GLU A 89 16.55 3.42 8.03
N PHE A 90 15.96 2.68 7.08
CA PHE A 90 16.00 1.23 7.14
C PHE A 90 17.44 0.71 7.03
N GLU A 91 17.78 -0.21 7.90
CA GLU A 91 18.99 -1.04 7.82
C GLU A 91 18.65 -2.36 7.12
N PRO A 92 18.79 -2.45 5.80
CA PRO A 92 18.50 -3.69 5.06
C PRO A 92 19.58 -4.75 5.34
N GLU A 93 19.19 -6.02 5.15
CA GLU A 93 20.15 -7.13 5.18
C GLU A 93 21.22 -6.96 4.08
N GLN A 94 22.35 -7.65 4.21
CA GLN A 94 23.53 -7.46 3.36
C GLN A 94 23.23 -7.57 1.86
N GLU A 95 22.36 -8.51 1.48
CA GLU A 95 21.95 -8.74 0.08
C GLU A 95 20.84 -7.78 -0.37
N ARG A 96 20.37 -6.87 0.52
CA ARG A 96 19.22 -5.98 0.31
C ARG A 96 17.93 -6.71 -0.07
N ASP A 97 17.77 -7.93 0.40
CA ASP A 97 16.64 -8.83 0.14
C ASP A 97 15.64 -8.88 1.30
N GLY A 98 15.83 -8.05 2.33
CA GLY A 98 14.95 -7.97 3.48
C GLY A 98 15.34 -6.90 4.49
N ILE A 99 14.45 -6.78 5.48
CA ILE A 99 14.63 -5.95 6.67
C ILE A 99 14.48 -6.85 7.89
N ALA A 100 15.50 -6.89 8.74
CA ALA A 100 15.40 -7.62 9.99
C ALA A 100 14.63 -6.79 11.04
N PHE A 101 13.54 -7.35 11.58
CA PHE A 101 12.77 -6.77 12.67
C PHE A 101 13.12 -7.45 13.99
N ASP A 102 14.37 -7.32 14.38
CA ASP A 102 14.85 -7.86 15.67
C ASP A 102 14.92 -6.72 16.70
N PRO A 103 14.21 -6.84 17.84
CA PRO A 103 14.18 -5.76 18.82
C PRO A 103 15.52 -5.51 19.52
N THR A 104 16.45 -6.47 19.45
CA THR A 104 17.78 -6.37 20.08
C THR A 104 18.83 -5.95 19.06
N ALA A 105 18.83 -6.59 17.88
CA ALA A 105 19.84 -6.34 16.87
C ALA A 105 19.50 -5.12 15.98
N ASN A 106 18.22 -4.94 15.65
CA ASN A 106 17.77 -3.87 14.74
C ASN A 106 16.56 -3.10 15.33
N PRO A 107 16.70 -2.43 16.48
CA PRO A 107 15.59 -1.72 17.14
C PRO A 107 15.03 -0.58 16.28
N GLU A 108 15.84 0.09 15.46
CA GLU A 108 15.39 1.18 14.58
C GLU A 108 14.47 0.66 13.47
N ASN A 109 14.75 -0.49 12.86
CA ASN A 109 13.86 -1.12 11.89
C ASN A 109 12.48 -1.41 12.51
N LEU A 110 12.46 -1.86 13.76
CA LEU A 110 11.20 -2.11 14.47
C LEU A 110 10.44 -0.83 14.79
N LYS A 111 11.16 0.26 15.10
CA LYS A 111 10.57 1.60 15.27
C LYS A 111 9.93 2.08 13.97
N ILE A 112 10.64 1.97 12.85
CA ILE A 112 10.12 2.32 11.52
C ILE A 112 8.85 1.51 11.19
N LEU A 113 8.82 0.22 11.52
CA LEU A 113 7.61 -0.60 11.37
C LEU A 113 6.44 -0.09 12.22
N LYS A 114 6.68 0.40 13.44
CA LYS A 114 5.64 1.02 14.28
C LYS A 114 5.17 2.34 13.68
N ASP A 115 6.08 3.19 13.22
CA ASP A 115 5.77 4.45 12.58
C ASP A 115 4.94 4.23 11.30
N SER A 116 5.19 3.15 10.58
CA SER A 116 4.40 2.79 9.40
C SER A 116 2.94 2.48 9.70
N VAL A 117 2.62 2.01 10.92
CA VAL A 117 1.22 1.81 11.34
C VAL A 117 0.51 3.15 11.49
N HIS A 118 1.20 4.16 12.02
CA HIS A 118 0.64 5.51 12.10
C HIS A 118 0.56 6.19 10.72
N LEU A 119 1.56 5.97 9.87
CA LEU A 119 1.51 6.42 8.48
C LEU A 119 0.29 5.83 7.75
N TYR A 120 -0.01 4.56 7.97
CA TYR A 120 -1.20 3.91 7.39
C TYR A 120 -2.51 4.51 7.92
N GLU A 121 -2.57 4.89 9.18
CA GLU A 121 -3.69 5.64 9.75
C GLU A 121 -3.92 6.95 8.98
N ILE A 122 -2.87 7.73 8.74
CA ILE A 122 -2.94 8.99 7.96
C ILE A 122 -3.45 8.72 6.53
N VAL A 123 -2.99 7.66 5.89
CA VAL A 123 -3.47 7.24 4.56
C VAL A 123 -4.97 6.95 4.59
N LEU A 124 -5.43 6.16 5.55
CA LEU A 124 -6.85 5.81 5.67
C LEU A 124 -7.73 7.03 5.98
N ASP A 125 -7.25 7.97 6.82
CA ASP A 125 -7.93 9.23 7.08
C ASP A 125 -8.14 10.04 5.79
N TYR A 126 -7.11 10.10 4.96
CA TYR A 126 -7.19 10.78 3.67
C TYR A 126 -8.19 10.09 2.73
N VAL A 127 -8.14 8.76 2.64
CA VAL A 127 -9.05 7.96 1.81
C VAL A 127 -10.52 8.18 2.23
N GLU A 128 -10.80 8.12 3.53
CA GLU A 128 -12.13 8.32 4.10
C GLU A 128 -12.62 9.76 3.86
N LYS A 129 -11.80 10.77 4.21
CA LYS A 129 -12.13 12.19 4.06
C LYS A 129 -12.43 12.57 2.61
N ASN A 130 -11.68 12.04 1.66
CA ASN A 130 -11.85 12.34 0.24
C ASN A 130 -12.81 11.37 -0.47
N LYS A 131 -13.40 10.41 0.26
CA LYS A 131 -14.32 9.40 -0.26
C LYS A 131 -13.76 8.66 -1.48
N LEU A 132 -12.46 8.30 -1.43
CA LEU A 132 -11.83 7.62 -2.53
C LEU A 132 -12.39 6.21 -2.70
N ARG A 133 -12.63 5.84 -3.94
CA ARG A 133 -13.14 4.51 -4.31
C ARG A 133 -11.99 3.51 -4.44
N ASN A 134 -12.33 2.23 -4.47
CA ASN A 134 -11.38 1.12 -4.61
C ASN A 134 -10.33 1.07 -3.47
N ALA A 135 -10.71 1.51 -2.26
CA ALA A 135 -9.85 1.46 -1.08
C ALA A 135 -9.32 0.04 -0.78
N TYR A 136 -9.97 -1.01 -1.29
CA TYR A 136 -9.52 -2.40 -1.15
C TYR A 136 -8.11 -2.64 -1.70
N HIS A 137 -7.61 -1.79 -2.61
CA HIS A 137 -6.22 -1.87 -3.07
C HIS A 137 -5.20 -1.56 -1.98
N LEU A 138 -5.63 -0.86 -0.93
CA LEU A 138 -4.81 -0.53 0.25
C LEU A 138 -5.15 -1.41 1.47
N THR A 139 -5.87 -2.52 1.31
CA THR A 139 -6.31 -3.36 2.44
C THR A 139 -5.79 -4.78 2.39
N LYS A 140 -5.08 -5.16 1.32
CA LYS A 140 -4.55 -6.51 1.17
C LYS A 140 -3.43 -6.77 2.17
N MET A 141 -3.72 -7.57 3.19
CA MET A 141 -2.79 -7.91 4.25
C MET A 141 -2.65 -9.43 4.35
N THR A 142 -1.44 -9.91 4.51
CA THR A 142 -1.17 -11.33 4.78
C THR A 142 -0.06 -11.47 5.82
N LYS A 143 0.02 -12.61 6.51
CA LYS A 143 1.11 -12.90 7.45
C LYS A 143 2.41 -13.32 6.74
N ARG A 144 2.53 -13.04 5.46
CA ARG A 144 3.70 -13.41 4.67
C ARG A 144 4.80 -12.37 4.83
N TYR A 145 5.94 -12.83 5.30
CA TYR A 145 7.17 -12.06 5.41
C TYR A 145 8.37 -12.97 5.14
N ASN A 146 9.32 -12.51 4.35
CA ASN A 146 10.57 -13.21 4.09
C ASN A 146 11.60 -12.76 5.12
N GLY A 147 12.17 -13.67 5.89
CA GLY A 147 13.15 -13.35 6.94
C GLY A 147 13.14 -14.35 8.06
N SER A 148 13.90 -14.07 9.12
CA SER A 148 14.00 -14.90 10.31
C SER A 148 12.63 -15.08 10.97
N GLN A 149 12.50 -16.11 11.83
CA GLN A 149 11.27 -16.34 12.60
C GLN A 149 10.95 -15.14 13.50
N THR A 150 11.96 -14.51 14.10
CA THR A 150 11.79 -13.30 14.94
C THR A 150 11.24 -12.15 14.10
N SER A 151 11.83 -11.85 12.95
CA SER A 151 11.37 -10.78 12.05
C SER A 151 9.94 -11.03 11.57
N ARG A 152 9.62 -12.27 11.20
CA ARG A 152 8.26 -12.66 10.77
C ARG A 152 7.24 -12.48 11.89
N THR A 153 7.59 -12.88 13.11
CA THR A 153 6.72 -12.69 14.28
C THR A 153 6.48 -11.22 14.55
N LYS A 154 7.53 -10.40 14.57
CA LYS A 154 7.42 -8.95 14.81
C LYS A 154 6.68 -8.23 13.69
N PHE A 155 6.91 -8.59 12.45
CA PHE A 155 6.13 -8.06 11.32
C PHE A 155 4.63 -8.32 11.48
N CYS A 156 4.25 -9.54 11.90
CA CYS A 156 2.85 -9.87 12.14
C CYS A 156 2.27 -9.12 13.35
N GLU A 157 2.95 -9.17 14.50
CA GLU A 157 2.45 -8.61 15.76
C GLU A 157 2.36 -7.07 15.72
N VAL A 158 3.34 -6.41 15.14
CA VAL A 158 3.42 -4.94 15.11
C VAL A 158 2.80 -4.38 13.83
N GLY A 159 3.23 -4.88 12.67
CA GLY A 159 2.78 -4.39 11.38
C GLY A 159 1.34 -4.83 11.07
N ILE A 160 1.14 -6.11 10.79
CA ILE A 160 -0.16 -6.62 10.30
C ILE A 160 -1.29 -6.38 11.28
N GLU A 161 -1.11 -6.68 12.58
CA GLU A 161 -2.16 -6.44 13.56
C GLU A 161 -2.40 -4.93 13.76
N GLY A 162 -1.35 -4.10 13.72
CA GLY A 162 -1.49 -2.64 13.76
C GLY A 162 -2.29 -2.10 12.57
N TYR A 163 -1.97 -2.51 11.34
CA TYR A 163 -2.71 -2.09 10.14
C TYR A 163 -4.17 -2.54 10.19
N LYS A 164 -4.46 -3.77 10.61
CA LYS A 164 -5.83 -4.25 10.80
C LYS A 164 -6.61 -3.38 11.78
N GLN A 165 -6.02 -3.05 12.92
CA GLN A 165 -6.66 -2.20 13.92
C GLN A 165 -7.01 -0.81 13.36
N GLN A 166 -6.15 -0.22 12.55
CA GLN A 166 -6.44 1.06 11.90
C GLN A 166 -7.57 0.92 10.87
N LEU A 167 -7.50 -0.11 10.03
CA LEU A 167 -8.51 -0.36 8.99
C LEU A 167 -9.91 -0.57 9.58
N MET A 168 -10.03 -1.33 10.68
CA MET A 168 -11.31 -1.63 11.32
C MET A 168 -12.04 -0.40 11.88
N LYS A 169 -11.33 0.69 12.11
CA LYS A 169 -11.90 1.95 12.60
C LYS A 169 -12.47 2.84 11.48
N ARG A 170 -12.22 2.53 10.21
CA ARG A 170 -12.47 3.45 9.09
C ARG A 170 -13.68 3.06 8.26
N MET A 171 -14.38 4.06 7.76
CA MET A 171 -15.51 3.90 6.84
C MET A 171 -15.01 3.97 5.39
N VAL A 172 -14.37 2.91 4.93
CA VAL A 172 -13.74 2.84 3.60
C VAL A 172 -14.39 1.82 2.66
N VAL A 173 -15.42 1.12 3.12
CA VAL A 173 -16.16 0.15 2.31
C VAL A 173 -17.45 0.80 1.83
N LYS A 174 -17.70 0.75 0.52
CA LYS A 174 -18.95 1.25 -0.06
C LYS A 174 -19.99 0.12 -0.09
N ASN A 175 -21.17 0.35 0.51
CA ASN A 175 -22.29 -0.59 0.48
C ASN A 175 -23.06 -0.51 -0.86
N SER A 176 -24.12 -1.35 -1.01
CA SER A 176 -24.99 -1.36 -2.19
C SER A 176 -25.72 -0.03 -2.42
N ASP A 177 -26.02 0.69 -1.36
CA ASP A 177 -26.77 1.94 -1.41
C ASP A 177 -25.86 3.14 -1.71
N GLY A 178 -24.55 2.90 -1.76
CA GLY A 178 -23.55 3.90 -2.06
C GLY A 178 -22.96 4.60 -0.85
N ASP A 179 -23.34 4.22 0.36
CA ASP A 179 -22.82 4.78 1.61
C ASP A 179 -21.50 4.11 1.99
N PHE A 180 -20.62 4.88 2.63
CA PHE A 180 -19.42 4.33 3.22
C PHE A 180 -19.70 3.79 4.62
N ILE A 181 -19.29 2.56 4.85
CA ILE A 181 -19.47 1.86 6.13
C ILE A 181 -18.12 1.33 6.64
N SER A 182 -18.05 1.07 7.94
CA SER A 182 -16.85 0.46 8.54
C SER A 182 -16.77 -1.04 8.20
N PHE A 183 -15.57 -1.56 8.22
CA PHE A 183 -15.32 -3.00 8.02
C PHE A 183 -16.11 -3.88 9.01
N SER A 184 -16.27 -3.42 10.25
CA SER A 184 -17.05 -4.13 11.28
C SER A 184 -18.53 -4.27 10.95
N GLN A 185 -19.06 -3.41 10.07
CA GLN A 185 -20.47 -3.40 9.66
C GLN A 185 -20.71 -4.20 8.37
N VAL A 186 -19.64 -4.59 7.68
CA VAL A 186 -19.77 -5.35 6.42
C VAL A 186 -20.46 -6.68 6.69
N ARG A 187 -21.51 -6.96 5.92
CA ARG A 187 -22.15 -8.27 5.84
C ARG A 187 -22.00 -8.78 4.43
N ILE A 188 -21.40 -9.94 4.29
CA ILE A 188 -21.23 -10.61 3.00
C ILE A 188 -22.44 -11.55 2.84
N PRO A 189 -23.36 -11.27 1.90
CA PRO A 189 -24.51 -12.13 1.72
C PRO A 189 -24.07 -13.52 1.24
N PHE A 190 -24.68 -14.56 1.80
CA PHE A 190 -24.58 -15.91 1.28
C PHE A 190 -25.25 -15.95 -0.09
N ARG A 191 -24.61 -16.55 -1.02
CA ARG A 191 -24.85 -16.67 -2.46
C ARG A 191 -26.28 -16.80 -2.92
N ASP A 192 -26.60 -16.14 -4.05
CA ASP A 192 -27.65 -16.68 -4.94
C ASP A 192 -27.54 -16.27 -6.44
N SER A 193 -26.56 -15.50 -6.90
CA SER A 193 -26.44 -15.23 -8.33
C SER A 193 -25.01 -15.03 -8.84
N GLN A 194 -24.76 -15.41 -10.10
CA GLN A 194 -23.45 -15.23 -10.77
C GLN A 194 -23.07 -13.76 -11.00
N ALA A 195 -24.03 -12.84 -11.05
CA ALA A 195 -23.78 -11.40 -11.23
C ALA A 195 -23.09 -10.78 -10.00
N ASP A 196 -23.39 -11.32 -8.84
CA ASP A 196 -22.84 -10.83 -7.57
C ASP A 196 -21.42 -11.32 -7.32
N VAL A 197 -20.95 -12.37 -7.99
CA VAL A 197 -19.63 -13.01 -7.74
C VAL A 197 -18.47 -12.02 -7.95
N LYS A 198 -18.61 -11.07 -8.86
CA LYS A 198 -17.54 -10.12 -9.17
C LYS A 198 -17.41 -9.04 -8.08
N LEU A 199 -18.54 -8.57 -7.55
CA LEU A 199 -18.61 -7.62 -6.44
C LEU A 199 -18.24 -8.30 -5.12
N TYR A 200 -18.75 -9.51 -4.89
CA TYR A 200 -18.46 -10.34 -3.72
C TYR A 200 -17.04 -10.86 -3.71
N GLY A 201 -16.45 -11.15 -4.86
CA GLY A 201 -15.04 -11.53 -4.97
C GLY A 201 -14.12 -10.44 -4.39
N GLN A 202 -14.45 -9.17 -4.58
CA GLN A 202 -13.71 -8.06 -4.02
C GLN A 202 -13.91 -7.94 -2.50
N ALA A 203 -15.14 -8.05 -2.01
CA ALA A 203 -15.45 -7.99 -0.58
C ALA A 203 -14.92 -9.23 0.17
N LEU A 204 -15.03 -10.44 -0.39
CA LEU A 204 -14.46 -11.67 0.14
C LEU A 204 -12.94 -11.62 0.16
N PHE A 205 -12.32 -11.07 -0.87
CA PHE A 205 -10.88 -10.91 -0.94
C PHE A 205 -10.37 -10.00 0.18
N VAL A 206 -11.07 -8.90 0.45
CA VAL A 206 -10.75 -7.99 1.55
C VAL A 206 -11.00 -8.67 2.91
N ALA A 207 -12.15 -9.31 3.09
CA ALA A 207 -12.48 -10.02 4.33
C ALA A 207 -11.51 -11.18 4.62
N SER A 208 -11.14 -11.98 3.62
CA SER A 208 -10.18 -13.09 3.78
C SER A 208 -8.74 -12.61 4.01
N SER A 209 -8.43 -11.37 3.66
CA SER A 209 -7.12 -10.76 3.92
C SER A 209 -7.00 -10.20 5.33
N VAL A 210 -8.14 -9.99 6.01
CA VAL A 210 -8.21 -9.41 7.37
C VAL A 210 -8.40 -10.49 8.45
N LEU A 211 -8.90 -11.68 8.08
CA LEU A 211 -9.02 -12.86 8.95
C LEU A 211 -7.76 -13.71 8.87
#